data_3f1c5e1076764dfedbcb164c559de569
#
_entry.id   3f1c5e1076764dfedbcb164c559de569
#
_cell.length_a   1.000
_cell.length_b   1.000
_cell.length_c   1.000
_cell.angle_alpha   90.00
_cell.angle_beta   90.00
_cell.angle_gamma   90.00
#
_symmetry.space_group_name_H-M   'P 1'
#
loop_
_entity.id
_entity.type
_entity.pdbx_description
1 polymer ?
#
loop_
_entity_poly.entity_id
_entity_poly.type
_entity_poly.pdbx_seq_one_letter_code
_entity_poly.pdbx_strand_id
1 'polypeptide(L)'
;GPTLFSLPFGFLIAMPLTALLVRVGRRTGALDSGGTAGHRKELRPIPNIGGIAIAIATLGPLLLGLLTLTFAPSLLESIDLGNVSIGTFADRLSSEKTAWWTILLGGIVMHAVGVYDDRRALGPLVKFFAQLVVATVVVVVGELRLFTALDLFGGAGIALSATLTVAWIVVICNAINFLD
;
A
#
# COMPACT_ATOMS: atom_id res chain seq x y z
N GLY A 1 4.09 19.62 11.97
CA GLY A 1 3.51 18.33 12.30
C GLY A 1 4.35 17.19 11.74
N PRO A 2 4.28 15.96 12.26
CA PRO A 2 5.11 14.82 11.85
C PRO A 2 4.93 14.44 10.36
N THR A 3 3.81 14.79 9.75
CA THR A 3 3.52 14.56 8.32
C THR A 3 4.47 15.29 7.36
N LEU A 4 5.06 16.42 7.77
CA LEU A 4 6.02 17.16 6.95
C LEU A 4 7.37 16.42 6.81
N PHE A 5 7.72 15.55 7.75
CA PHE A 5 8.96 14.76 7.70
C PHE A 5 8.79 13.44 6.93
N SER A 6 7.58 12.92 6.80
CA SER A 6 7.34 11.65 6.08
C SER A 6 7.57 11.78 4.58
N LEU A 7 7.25 12.93 3.97
CA LEU A 7 7.47 13.19 2.54
C LEU A 7 8.95 13.15 2.14
N PRO A 8 9.87 13.93 2.77
CA PRO A 8 11.29 13.86 2.43
C PRO A 8 11.89 12.49 2.76
N PHE A 9 11.44 11.81 3.82
CA PHE A 9 11.93 10.48 4.16
C PHE A 9 11.54 9.44 3.10
N GLY A 10 10.27 9.42 2.67
CA GLY A 10 9.82 8.57 1.57
C GLY A 10 10.58 8.84 0.26
N PHE A 11 10.82 10.10 -0.06
CA PHE A 11 11.58 10.51 -1.24
C PHE A 11 13.05 10.05 -1.19
N LEU A 12 13.71 10.19 -0.04
CA LEU A 12 15.10 9.76 0.16
C LEU A 12 15.27 8.24 0.00
N ILE A 13 14.26 7.44 0.29
CA ILE A 13 14.27 5.99 0.07
C ILE A 13 13.91 5.67 -1.39
N ALA A 14 12.82 6.24 -1.90
CA ALA A 14 12.29 5.91 -3.22
C ALA A 14 13.25 6.29 -4.35
N MET A 15 13.88 7.46 -4.28
CA MET A 15 14.75 7.98 -5.35
C MET A 15 15.96 7.08 -5.62
N PRO A 16 16.84 6.74 -4.63
CA PRO A 16 17.99 5.89 -4.89
C PRO A 16 17.58 4.46 -5.24
N LEU A 17 16.49 3.96 -4.65
CA LEU A 17 15.96 2.63 -4.96
C LEU A 17 15.47 2.56 -6.41
N THR A 18 14.71 3.56 -6.86
CA THR A 18 14.26 3.66 -8.26
C THR A 18 15.46 3.73 -9.22
N ALA A 19 16.46 4.56 -8.91
CA ALA A 19 17.66 4.67 -9.73
C ALA A 19 18.43 3.34 -9.83
N LEU A 20 18.52 2.60 -8.72
CA LEU A 20 19.11 1.27 -8.68
C LEU A 20 18.32 0.26 -9.52
N LEU A 21 17.01 0.20 -9.31
CA LEU A 21 16.13 -0.73 -10.02
C LEU A 21 16.11 -0.44 -11.53
N VAL A 22 16.06 0.82 -11.95
CA VAL A 22 16.18 1.20 -13.37
C VAL A 22 17.50 0.71 -13.96
N ARG A 23 18.61 0.85 -13.22
CA ARG A 23 19.92 0.36 -13.67
C ARG A 23 19.94 -1.16 -13.80
N VAL A 24 19.37 -1.87 -12.83
CA VAL A 24 19.26 -3.34 -12.85
C VAL A 24 18.34 -3.78 -14.00
N GLY A 25 17.16 -3.19 -14.13
CA GLY A 25 16.20 -3.53 -15.19
C GLY A 25 16.75 -3.34 -16.59
N ARG A 26 17.53 -2.28 -16.82
CA ARG A 26 18.24 -2.08 -18.10
C ARG A 26 19.29 -3.17 -18.36
N ARG A 27 19.98 -3.66 -17.32
CA ARG A 27 20.99 -4.72 -17.45
C ARG A 27 20.38 -6.11 -17.64
N THR A 28 19.23 -6.37 -17.04
CA THR A 28 18.56 -7.67 -17.08
C THR A 28 17.58 -7.79 -18.25
N GLY A 29 17.34 -6.71 -19.02
CA GLY A 29 16.38 -6.69 -20.10
C GLY A 29 14.92 -6.78 -19.63
N ALA A 30 14.64 -6.49 -18.36
CA ALA A 30 13.29 -6.41 -17.80
C ALA A 30 12.61 -5.11 -18.30
N LEU A 31 12.35 -5.07 -19.63
CA LEU A 31 11.71 -3.96 -20.32
C LEU A 31 10.20 -4.22 -20.40
N ASP A 32 9.44 -3.14 -20.57
CA ASP A 32 7.99 -3.20 -20.74
C ASP A 32 7.61 -4.13 -21.90
N SER A 33 6.70 -5.07 -21.67
CA SER A 33 6.19 -5.96 -22.69
C SER A 33 5.21 -5.19 -23.57
N GLY A 34 5.38 -5.29 -24.89
CA GLY A 34 4.59 -4.53 -25.87
C GLY A 34 3.14 -4.97 -25.98
N GLY A 35 2.31 -4.73 -24.95
CA GLY A 35 0.85 -4.79 -25.00
C GLY A 35 0.22 -5.97 -25.75
N THR A 36 -0.98 -6.37 -25.37
CA THR A 36 -1.82 -7.32 -26.11
C THR A 36 -2.30 -6.73 -27.43
N ALA A 37 -2.51 -7.60 -28.45
CA ALA A 37 -3.00 -7.24 -29.78
C ALA A 37 -4.26 -6.35 -29.70
N GLY A 38 -4.13 -5.08 -30.10
CA GLY A 38 -5.21 -4.08 -30.07
C GLY A 38 -4.78 -2.70 -29.54
N HIS A 39 -3.79 -2.63 -28.68
CA HIS A 39 -3.15 -1.38 -28.24
C HIS A 39 -1.64 -1.49 -28.43
N ARG A 40 -1.14 -1.03 -29.59
CA ARG A 40 0.30 -0.80 -29.79
C ARG A 40 0.73 0.36 -28.88
N LYS A 41 1.19 0.04 -27.67
CA LYS A 41 2.05 0.96 -26.93
C LYS A 41 3.37 1.06 -27.72
N GLU A 42 3.78 2.26 -28.07
CA GLU A 42 5.14 2.50 -28.53
C GLU A 42 6.10 1.99 -27.44
N LEU A 43 6.87 0.96 -27.78
CA LEU A 43 7.85 0.34 -26.88
C LEU A 43 8.88 1.40 -26.48
N ARG A 44 8.68 2.04 -25.35
CA ARG A 44 9.76 2.79 -24.71
C ARG A 44 10.60 1.79 -23.92
N PRO A 45 11.94 1.85 -24.01
CA PRO A 45 12.83 0.97 -23.22
C PRO A 45 12.88 1.41 -21.76
N ILE A 46 11.71 1.44 -21.12
CA ILE A 46 11.55 1.80 -19.70
C ILE A 46 11.34 0.50 -18.94
N PRO A 47 12.17 0.20 -17.93
CA PRO A 47 11.97 -0.97 -17.10
C PRO A 47 10.64 -0.89 -16.34
N ASN A 48 9.81 -1.94 -16.43
CA ASN A 48 8.53 -2.04 -15.72
C ASN A 48 8.71 -2.45 -14.24
N ILE A 49 9.57 -1.73 -13.52
CA ILE A 49 9.95 -2.01 -12.13
C ILE A 49 9.73 -0.83 -11.18
N GLY A 50 9.13 0.25 -11.69
CA GLY A 50 8.80 1.43 -10.88
C GLY A 50 7.88 1.09 -9.71
N GLY A 51 6.90 0.22 -9.91
CA GLY A 51 5.99 -0.27 -8.88
C GLY A 51 6.70 -0.95 -7.72
N ILE A 52 7.78 -1.70 -7.98
CA ILE A 52 8.57 -2.36 -6.92
C ILE A 52 9.26 -1.32 -6.04
N ALA A 53 9.81 -0.25 -6.63
CA ALA A 53 10.44 0.83 -5.87
C ALA A 53 9.44 1.53 -4.95
N ILE A 54 8.25 1.83 -5.47
CA ILE A 54 7.16 2.46 -4.70
C ILE A 54 6.72 1.53 -3.57
N ALA A 55 6.51 0.24 -3.85
CA ALA A 55 6.10 -0.73 -2.84
C ALA A 55 7.14 -0.85 -1.71
N ILE A 56 8.42 -0.97 -2.03
CA ILE A 56 9.47 -1.03 -1.00
C ILE A 56 9.55 0.28 -0.20
N ALA A 57 9.43 1.42 -0.86
CA ALA A 57 9.51 2.72 -0.19
C ALA A 57 8.31 3.00 0.73
N THR A 58 7.14 2.42 0.45
CA THR A 58 5.92 2.60 1.26
C THR A 58 5.73 1.48 2.28
N LEU A 59 5.81 0.22 1.85
CA LEU A 59 5.56 -0.93 2.71
C LEU A 59 6.76 -1.30 3.58
N GLY A 60 7.99 -1.00 3.12
CA GLY A 60 9.21 -1.32 3.86
C GLY A 60 9.30 -0.61 5.22
N PRO A 61 9.17 0.72 5.30
CA PRO A 61 9.14 1.43 6.58
C PRO A 61 7.99 0.98 7.48
N LEU A 62 6.80 0.72 6.91
CA LEU A 62 5.67 0.20 7.66
C LEU A 62 5.96 -1.17 8.26
N LEU A 63 6.53 -2.08 7.47
CA LEU A 63 6.96 -3.40 7.94
C LEU A 63 7.99 -3.30 9.07
N LEU A 64 9.02 -2.48 8.87
CA LEU A 64 10.06 -2.28 9.90
C LEU A 64 9.47 -1.73 11.18
N GLY A 65 8.58 -0.72 11.10
CA GLY A 65 7.89 -0.17 12.25
C GLY A 65 7.05 -1.22 12.99
N LEU A 66 6.27 -2.03 12.27
CA LEU A 66 5.46 -3.09 12.86
C LEU A 66 6.30 -4.22 13.47
N LEU A 67 7.41 -4.60 12.84
CA LEU A 67 8.34 -5.58 13.41
C LEU A 67 8.98 -5.05 14.69
N THR A 68 9.43 -3.78 14.69
CA THR A 68 10.00 -3.15 15.87
C THR A 68 8.98 -3.08 17.01
N LEU A 69 7.75 -2.65 16.74
CA LEU A 69 6.66 -2.65 17.73
C LEU A 69 6.35 -4.03 18.29
N THR A 70 6.49 -5.07 17.47
CA THR A 70 6.12 -6.44 17.87
C THR A 70 7.23 -7.12 18.65
N PHE A 71 8.49 -6.97 18.23
CA PHE A 71 9.62 -7.75 18.75
C PHE A 71 10.61 -6.96 19.61
N ALA A 72 10.62 -5.63 19.49
CA ALA A 72 11.56 -4.77 20.20
C ALA A 72 10.95 -3.41 20.58
N PRO A 73 9.81 -3.37 21.31
CA PRO A 73 9.11 -2.12 21.63
C PRO A 73 9.98 -1.15 22.42
N SER A 74 10.89 -1.65 23.26
CA SER A 74 11.82 -0.84 24.06
C SER A 74 12.76 0.04 23.22
N LEU A 75 13.05 -0.35 21.98
CA LEU A 75 13.83 0.49 21.06
C LEU A 75 13.09 1.77 20.68
N LEU A 76 11.77 1.72 20.58
CA LEU A 76 10.95 2.90 20.24
C LEU A 76 10.78 3.82 21.46
N GLU A 77 10.69 3.26 22.65
CA GLU A 77 10.62 4.03 23.91
C GLU A 77 11.91 4.80 24.20
N SER A 78 13.06 4.28 23.74
CA SER A 78 14.37 4.89 23.95
C SER A 78 14.65 6.08 23.04
N ILE A 79 13.86 6.29 21.99
CA ILE A 79 14.06 7.37 21.03
C ILE A 79 13.29 8.60 21.48
N ASP A 80 14.02 9.60 22.00
CA ASP A 80 13.50 10.92 22.33
C ASP A 80 13.92 11.92 21.27
N LEU A 81 12.95 12.45 20.54
CA LEU A 81 13.13 13.51 19.54
C LEU A 81 12.75 14.89 20.12
N GLY A 82 12.93 15.10 21.39
CA GLY A 82 12.62 16.34 22.08
C GLY A 82 11.10 16.56 22.25
N ASN A 83 10.48 17.34 21.37
CA ASN A 83 9.04 17.66 21.48
C ASN A 83 8.11 16.56 20.94
N VAL A 84 8.62 15.44 20.44
CA VAL A 84 7.84 14.31 19.92
C VAL A 84 8.16 13.06 20.72
N SER A 85 7.26 12.70 21.63
CA SER A 85 7.35 11.42 22.31
C SER A 85 7.00 10.29 21.34
N ILE A 86 8.00 9.52 20.92
CA ILE A 86 7.77 8.33 20.08
C ILE A 86 7.01 7.28 20.87
N GLY A 87 7.13 7.24 22.21
CA GLY A 87 6.35 6.35 23.07
C GLY A 87 4.85 6.50 22.88
N THR A 88 4.30 7.72 22.92
CA THR A 88 2.86 7.95 22.69
C THR A 88 2.39 7.56 21.28
N PHE A 89 3.26 7.65 20.28
CA PHE A 89 2.97 7.19 18.92
C PHE A 89 3.02 5.66 18.84
N ALA A 90 3.98 5.03 19.52
CA ALA A 90 4.10 3.58 19.61
C ALA A 90 2.89 2.96 20.32
N ASP A 91 2.37 3.59 21.38
CA ASP A 91 1.17 3.14 22.09
C ASP A 91 -0.07 3.15 21.18
N ARG A 92 -0.25 4.21 20.38
CA ARG A 92 -1.34 4.29 19.38
C ARG A 92 -1.20 3.23 18.30
N LEU A 93 0.00 3.06 17.76
CA LEU A 93 0.25 2.01 16.78
C LEU A 93 0.04 0.61 17.36
N SER A 94 0.36 0.42 18.63
CA SER A 94 0.15 -0.85 19.34
C SER A 94 -1.33 -1.15 19.55
N SER A 95 -2.16 -0.14 19.85
CA SER A 95 -3.61 -0.32 20.00
C SER A 95 -4.31 -0.65 18.67
N GLU A 96 -3.78 -0.18 17.55
CA GLU A 96 -4.32 -0.40 16.20
C GLU A 96 -3.50 -1.44 15.38
N LYS A 97 -2.73 -2.27 16.05
CA LYS A 97 -1.78 -3.19 15.41
C LYS A 97 -2.42 -4.07 14.34
N THR A 98 -3.63 -4.58 14.57
CA THR A 98 -4.35 -5.40 13.60
C THR A 98 -4.65 -4.62 12.32
N ALA A 99 -5.10 -3.38 12.44
CA ALA A 99 -5.35 -2.52 11.29
C ALA A 99 -4.09 -2.30 10.44
N TRP A 100 -2.97 -2.01 11.07
CA TRP A 100 -1.70 -1.79 10.37
C TRP A 100 -1.19 -3.06 9.69
N TRP A 101 -1.32 -4.24 10.32
CA TRP A 101 -0.97 -5.50 9.68
C TRP A 101 -1.89 -5.82 8.50
N THR A 102 -3.19 -5.54 8.57
CA THR A 102 -4.10 -5.76 7.43
C THR A 102 -3.80 -4.83 6.27
N ILE A 103 -3.45 -3.56 6.51
CA ILE A 103 -3.00 -2.62 5.48
C ILE A 103 -1.71 -3.14 4.82
N LEU A 104 -0.71 -3.53 5.62
CA LEU A 104 0.57 -4.02 5.10
C LEU A 104 0.38 -5.27 4.24
N LEU A 105 -0.31 -6.27 4.77
CA LEU A 105 -0.55 -7.53 4.05
C LEU A 105 -1.41 -7.30 2.81
N GLY A 106 -2.45 -6.47 2.91
CA GLY A 106 -3.28 -6.08 1.78
C GLY A 106 -2.46 -5.39 0.69
N GLY A 107 -1.59 -4.46 1.06
CA GLY A 107 -0.67 -3.79 0.14
C GLY A 107 0.31 -4.75 -0.54
N ILE A 108 0.87 -5.71 0.21
CA ILE A 108 1.75 -6.76 -0.35
C ILE A 108 0.99 -7.63 -1.36
N VAL A 109 -0.23 -8.08 -1.01
CA VAL A 109 -1.06 -8.91 -1.90
C VAL A 109 -1.40 -8.14 -3.17
N MET A 110 -1.86 -6.89 -3.06
CA MET A 110 -2.18 -6.07 -4.22
C MET A 110 -0.94 -5.79 -5.10
N HIS A 111 0.22 -5.56 -4.48
CA HIS A 111 1.46 -5.41 -5.23
C HIS A 111 1.84 -6.69 -5.96
N ALA A 112 1.72 -7.85 -5.32
CA ALA A 112 1.97 -9.15 -5.95
C ALA A 112 1.02 -9.41 -7.14
N VAL A 113 -0.27 -9.07 -7.00
CA VAL A 113 -1.24 -9.12 -8.09
C VAL A 113 -0.83 -8.21 -9.26
N GLY A 114 -0.39 -6.98 -8.97
CA GLY A 114 0.10 -6.04 -9.98
C GLY A 114 1.33 -6.57 -10.72
N VAL A 115 2.34 -7.04 -10.00
CA VAL A 115 3.56 -7.62 -10.59
C VAL A 115 3.25 -8.87 -11.43
N TYR A 116 2.26 -9.66 -11.01
CA TYR A 116 1.82 -10.82 -11.79
C TYR A 116 1.10 -10.40 -13.08
N ASP A 117 0.22 -9.38 -12.97
CA ASP A 117 -0.51 -8.81 -14.11
C ASP A 117 0.44 -8.23 -15.18
N ASP A 118 1.51 -7.58 -14.75
CA ASP A 118 2.55 -7.05 -15.63
C ASP A 118 3.25 -8.16 -16.46
N ARG A 119 3.32 -9.36 -15.93
CA ARG A 119 3.95 -10.52 -16.61
C ARG A 119 2.97 -11.38 -17.39
N ARG A 120 1.75 -11.49 -16.88
CA ARG A 120 0.66 -12.29 -17.47
C ARG A 120 -0.63 -11.53 -17.29
N ALA A 121 -1.11 -10.88 -18.34
CA ALA A 121 -2.32 -10.07 -18.29
C ALA A 121 -3.47 -10.82 -17.61
N LEU A 122 -3.83 -10.37 -16.43
CA LEU A 122 -5.01 -10.84 -15.72
C LEU A 122 -6.25 -10.20 -16.32
N GLY A 123 -7.32 -10.98 -16.44
CA GLY A 123 -8.60 -10.40 -16.82
C GLY A 123 -9.11 -9.37 -15.80
N PRO A 124 -9.91 -8.39 -16.23
CA PRO A 124 -10.38 -7.31 -15.35
C PRO A 124 -11.17 -7.83 -14.14
N LEU A 125 -11.90 -8.92 -14.29
CA LEU A 125 -12.65 -9.54 -13.20
C LEU A 125 -11.73 -10.09 -12.09
N VAL A 126 -10.60 -10.72 -12.47
CA VAL A 126 -9.65 -11.27 -11.48
C VAL A 126 -9.06 -10.16 -10.63
N LYS A 127 -8.66 -9.05 -11.26
CA LYS A 127 -8.17 -7.86 -10.54
C LYS A 127 -9.24 -7.25 -9.63
N PHE A 128 -10.45 -7.12 -10.14
CA PHE A 128 -11.59 -6.60 -9.36
C PHE A 128 -11.89 -7.46 -8.12
N PHE A 129 -11.92 -8.79 -8.28
CA PHE A 129 -12.16 -9.68 -7.15
C PHE A 129 -11.00 -9.67 -6.15
N ALA A 130 -9.75 -9.59 -6.58
CA ALA A 130 -8.61 -9.43 -5.69
C ALA A 130 -8.71 -8.14 -4.86
N GLN A 131 -9.05 -7.02 -5.49
CA GLN A 131 -9.29 -5.74 -4.82
C GLN A 131 -10.44 -5.84 -3.81
N LEU A 132 -11.55 -6.47 -4.20
CA LEU A 132 -12.72 -6.63 -3.34
C LEU A 132 -12.39 -7.45 -2.10
N VAL A 133 -11.68 -8.57 -2.25
CA VAL A 133 -11.27 -9.42 -1.13
C VAL A 133 -10.34 -8.67 -0.19
N VAL A 134 -9.30 -8.03 -0.72
CA VAL A 134 -8.34 -7.27 0.10
C VAL A 134 -9.03 -6.11 0.82
N ALA A 135 -9.86 -5.32 0.13
CA ALA A 135 -10.60 -4.24 0.74
C ALA A 135 -11.54 -4.73 1.85
N THR A 136 -12.21 -5.86 1.64
CA THR A 136 -13.09 -6.47 2.65
C THR A 136 -12.29 -6.91 3.88
N VAL A 137 -11.12 -7.54 3.70
CA VAL A 137 -10.26 -7.93 4.83
C VAL A 137 -9.78 -6.71 5.61
N VAL A 138 -9.34 -5.66 4.93
CA VAL A 138 -8.91 -4.40 5.58
C VAL A 138 -10.05 -3.77 6.38
N VAL A 139 -11.26 -3.77 5.85
CA VAL A 139 -12.43 -3.16 6.52
C VAL A 139 -12.95 -4.01 7.66
N VAL A 140 -13.05 -5.33 7.47
CA VAL A 140 -13.68 -6.23 8.46
C VAL A 140 -12.70 -6.67 9.53
N VAL A 141 -11.49 -7.09 9.15
CA VAL A 141 -10.49 -7.59 10.09
C VAL A 141 -9.68 -6.44 10.68
N GLY A 142 -9.35 -5.44 9.85
CA GLY A 142 -8.65 -4.22 10.30
C GLY A 142 -9.55 -3.21 11.01
N GLU A 143 -10.89 -3.42 11.00
CA GLU A 143 -11.87 -2.50 11.56
C GLU A 143 -11.79 -1.07 11.00
N LEU A 144 -11.25 -0.93 9.79
CA LEU A 144 -11.01 0.36 9.15
C LEU A 144 -12.24 0.80 8.34
N ARG A 145 -12.92 1.83 8.82
CA ARG A 145 -14.12 2.39 8.17
C ARG A 145 -14.02 3.91 8.04
N LEU A 146 -14.34 4.43 6.86
CA LEU A 146 -14.28 5.87 6.56
C LEU A 146 -15.54 6.62 7.00
N PHE A 147 -16.72 5.99 6.92
CA PHE A 147 -18.00 6.65 7.12
C PHE A 147 -18.62 6.32 8.48
N THR A 148 -17.84 6.44 9.54
CA THR A 148 -18.26 6.07 10.92
C THR A 148 -19.39 6.93 11.48
N ALA A 149 -19.65 8.11 10.91
CA ALA A 149 -20.83 8.92 11.25
C ALA A 149 -22.17 8.15 11.01
N LEU A 150 -22.17 7.15 10.12
CA LEU A 150 -23.35 6.31 9.87
C LEU A 150 -23.65 5.36 11.04
N ASP A 151 -22.74 5.16 11.97
CA ASP A 151 -22.92 4.29 13.16
C ASP A 151 -24.09 4.79 14.05
N LEU A 152 -24.48 6.07 13.91
CA LEU A 152 -25.67 6.63 14.54
C LEU A 152 -26.95 5.87 14.20
N PHE A 153 -27.00 5.17 13.06
CA PHE A 153 -28.12 4.34 12.62
C PHE A 153 -28.02 2.88 13.09
N GLY A 154 -27.17 2.60 14.10
CA GLY A 154 -26.97 1.26 14.66
C GLY A 154 -26.36 0.28 13.68
N GLY A 155 -26.72 -1.00 13.79
CA GLY A 155 -26.11 -2.08 12.97
C GLY A 155 -26.26 -1.89 11.46
N ALA A 156 -27.34 -1.32 10.99
CA ALA A 156 -27.55 -1.01 9.57
C ALA A 156 -26.55 0.08 9.10
N GLY A 157 -26.32 1.09 9.91
CA GLY A 157 -25.33 2.14 9.63
C GLY A 157 -23.90 1.60 9.60
N ILE A 158 -23.54 0.69 10.50
CA ILE A 158 -22.27 0.00 10.53
C ILE A 158 -22.05 -0.79 9.24
N ALA A 159 -23.03 -1.59 8.82
CA ALA A 159 -22.97 -2.38 7.59
C ALA A 159 -22.84 -1.49 6.35
N LEU A 160 -23.59 -0.39 6.30
CA LEU A 160 -23.52 0.58 5.21
C LEU A 160 -22.15 1.27 5.17
N SER A 161 -21.63 1.72 6.30
CA SER A 161 -20.29 2.33 6.44
C SER A 161 -19.19 1.38 5.93
N ALA A 162 -19.24 0.11 6.34
CA ALA A 162 -18.28 -0.91 5.87
C ALA A 162 -18.38 -1.11 4.35
N THR A 163 -19.60 -1.28 3.81
CA THR A 163 -19.82 -1.46 2.38
C THR A 163 -19.35 -0.27 1.56
N LEU A 164 -19.64 0.94 2.00
CA LEU A 164 -19.17 2.17 1.33
C LEU A 164 -17.63 2.29 1.38
N THR A 165 -17.01 1.88 2.50
CA THR A 165 -15.54 1.90 2.60
C THR A 165 -14.89 0.92 1.65
N VAL A 166 -15.41 -0.32 1.56
CA VAL A 166 -14.95 -1.31 0.59
C VAL A 166 -15.10 -0.79 -0.84
N ALA A 167 -16.28 -0.27 -1.18
CA ALA A 167 -16.54 0.31 -2.50
C ALA A 167 -15.58 1.47 -2.82
N TRP A 168 -15.32 2.34 -1.85
CA TRP A 168 -14.39 3.46 -1.98
C TRP A 168 -12.95 2.99 -2.28
N ILE A 169 -12.43 2.01 -1.53
CA ILE A 169 -11.11 1.44 -1.76
C ILE A 169 -11.00 0.87 -3.19
N VAL A 170 -12.00 0.08 -3.60
CA VAL A 170 -12.03 -0.53 -4.95
C VAL A 170 -12.09 0.54 -6.04
N VAL A 171 -12.92 1.58 -5.87
CA VAL A 171 -13.02 2.70 -6.82
C VAL A 171 -11.69 3.42 -6.96
N ILE A 172 -11.02 3.74 -5.85
CA ILE A 172 -9.71 4.42 -5.89
C ILE A 172 -8.65 3.55 -6.58
N CYS A 173 -8.59 2.25 -6.26
CA CYS A 173 -7.66 1.33 -6.93
C CYS A 173 -7.88 1.29 -8.44
N ASN A 174 -9.14 1.24 -8.89
CA ASN A 174 -9.45 1.23 -10.32
C ASN A 174 -9.22 2.60 -10.98
N ALA A 175 -9.51 3.71 -10.29
CA ALA A 175 -9.25 5.04 -10.81
C ALA A 175 -7.75 5.26 -11.07
N ILE A 176 -6.89 4.86 -10.12
CA ILE A 176 -5.43 4.95 -10.29
C ILE A 176 -4.97 4.06 -11.45
N ASN A 177 -5.47 2.82 -11.52
CA ASN A 177 -5.14 1.90 -12.61
C ASN A 177 -5.61 2.41 -13.99
N PHE A 178 -6.69 3.18 -14.05
CA PHE A 178 -7.17 3.78 -15.29
C PHE A 178 -6.32 4.98 -15.74
N LEU A 179 -5.72 5.71 -14.78
CA LEU A 179 -4.85 6.86 -15.09
C LEU A 179 -3.47 6.43 -15.59
N ASP A 180 -3.07 5.19 -15.34
CA ASP A 180 -1.79 4.62 -15.76
C ASP A 180 -1.90 3.99 -17.17
#